data_3740ada21b74a364d40a809bf93a0dc5
#
_entry.id   3740ada21b74a364d40a809bf93a0dc5
#
_cell.length_a   1.000
_cell.length_b   1.000
_cell.length_c   1.000
_cell.angle_alpha   90.00
_cell.angle_beta   90.00
_cell.angle_gamma   90.00
#
_symmetry.space_group_name_H-M   'P 1'
#
loop_
_entity.id
_entity.type
_entity.pdbx_description
1 polymer ?
#
loop_
_entity_poly.entity_id
_entity_poly.type
_entity_poly.pdbx_seq_one_letter_code
_entity_poly.pdbx_strand_id
1 'polypeptide(L)' 'MTDEEKIKAEVLDRLITHLQTNTELQNIDLMDLAGFCRNCLAKWYMEASAGHGSPIEYEDARQVIYGMTYNDWKKKYQK' A
#
# COMPACT_ATOMS: atom_id res chain seq x y z
N MET A 1 1.80 16.40 -14.69
CA MET A 1 0.57 15.80 -14.14
C MET A 1 -0.55 16.84 -14.15
N THR A 2 -1.77 16.41 -14.44
CA THR A 2 -2.96 17.25 -14.35
C THR A 2 -3.34 17.45 -12.87
N ASP A 3 -4.19 18.43 -12.61
CA ASP A 3 -4.69 18.67 -11.24
C ASP A 3 -5.49 17.45 -10.75
N GLU A 4 -6.27 16.82 -11.62
CA GLU A 4 -7.01 15.60 -11.27
C GLU A 4 -6.06 14.49 -10.81
N GLU A 5 -4.97 14.28 -11.51
CA GLU A 5 -3.97 13.27 -11.14
C GLU A 5 -3.30 13.60 -9.80
N LYS A 6 -2.99 14.87 -9.56
CA LYS A 6 -2.41 15.31 -8.29
C LYS A 6 -3.37 15.11 -7.12
N ILE A 7 -4.65 15.40 -7.33
CA ILE A 7 -5.68 15.20 -6.31
C ILE A 7 -5.81 13.73 -5.96
N LYS A 8 -5.84 12.85 -6.97
CA LYS A 8 -5.89 11.41 -6.76
C LYS A 8 -4.65 10.91 -6.01
N ALA A 9 -3.48 11.43 -6.33
CA ALA A 9 -2.24 11.07 -5.65
C ALA A 9 -2.29 11.47 -4.17
N GLU A 10 -2.81 12.65 -3.85
CA GLU A 10 -2.98 13.10 -2.46
C GLU A 10 -3.93 12.20 -1.69
N VAL A 11 -5.04 11.81 -2.30
CA VAL A 11 -6.01 10.91 -1.66
C VAL A 11 -5.38 9.56 -1.39
N LEU A 12 -4.61 9.02 -2.35
CA LEU A 12 -3.91 7.76 -2.15
C LEU A 12 -2.88 7.86 -1.03
N ASP A 13 -2.10 8.94 -0.99
CA ASP A 13 -1.13 9.17 0.08
C ASP A 13 -1.81 9.19 1.45
N ARG A 14 -2.98 9.80 1.52
CA ARG A 14 -3.76 9.84 2.75
C ARG A 14 -4.26 8.46 3.16
N LEU A 15 -4.69 7.64 2.21
CA LEU A 15 -5.07 6.26 2.48
C LEU A 15 -3.88 5.45 3.00
N ILE A 16 -2.74 5.58 2.35
CA ILE A 16 -1.50 4.89 2.75
C ILE A 16 -1.13 5.27 4.18
N THR A 17 -1.13 6.56 4.49
CA THR A 17 -0.83 7.06 5.84
C THR A 17 -1.84 6.52 6.86
N HIS A 18 -3.12 6.48 6.50
CA HIS A 18 -4.17 5.94 7.36
C HIS A 18 -3.91 4.48 7.71
N LEU A 19 -3.53 3.68 6.73
CA LEU A 19 -3.21 2.27 6.94
C LEU A 19 -1.93 2.08 7.77
N GLN A 20 -0.96 2.98 7.61
CA GLN A 20 0.28 2.94 8.39
C GLN A 20 0.06 3.30 9.87
N THR A 21 -0.90 4.18 10.15
CA THR A 21 -1.19 4.61 11.51
C THR A 21 -2.21 3.73 12.22
N ASN A 22 -3.01 2.97 11.47
CA ASN A 22 -4.01 2.06 12.03
C ASN A 22 -3.56 0.61 11.87
N THR A 23 -2.48 0.28 12.57
CA THR A 23 -1.82 -1.03 12.46
C THR A 23 -2.63 -2.18 13.06
N GLU A 24 -3.65 -1.88 13.86
CA GLU A 24 -4.59 -2.86 14.40
C GLU A 24 -5.49 -3.46 13.32
N LEU A 25 -5.65 -2.76 12.19
CA LEU A 25 -6.42 -3.28 11.05
C LEU A 25 -5.62 -4.37 10.35
N GLN A 26 -6.08 -5.60 10.49
CA GLN A 26 -5.40 -6.74 9.87
C GLN A 26 -5.73 -6.84 8.39
N ASN A 27 -4.77 -7.35 7.60
CA ASN A 27 -4.97 -7.50 6.16
C ASN A 27 -6.15 -8.44 5.86
N ILE A 28 -6.34 -9.49 6.65
CA ILE A 28 -7.45 -10.40 6.43
C ILE A 28 -8.80 -9.72 6.68
N ASP A 29 -8.88 -8.82 7.65
CA ASP A 29 -10.10 -8.07 7.94
C ASP A 29 -10.43 -7.12 6.79
N LEU A 30 -9.41 -6.45 6.24
CA LEU A 30 -9.58 -5.58 5.08
C LEU A 30 -10.07 -6.38 3.86
N MET A 31 -9.48 -7.53 3.61
CA MET A 31 -9.88 -8.41 2.52
C MET A 31 -11.35 -8.82 2.65
N ASP A 32 -11.75 -9.23 3.84
CA ASP A 32 -13.13 -9.67 4.10
C ASP A 32 -14.13 -8.53 3.94
N LEU A 33 -13.77 -7.34 4.40
CA LEU A 33 -14.66 -6.19 4.39
C LEU A 33 -14.70 -5.47 3.04
N ALA A 34 -13.55 -5.24 2.43
CA ALA A 34 -13.41 -4.34 1.29
C ALA A 34 -12.87 -4.99 0.02
N GLY A 35 -12.46 -6.25 0.08
CA GLY A 35 -11.95 -6.96 -1.10
C GLY A 35 -10.52 -6.61 -1.48
N PHE A 36 -9.79 -5.88 -0.64
CA PHE A 36 -8.37 -5.58 -0.84
C PHE A 36 -7.66 -5.51 0.50
N CYS A 37 -6.34 -5.55 0.47
CA CYS A 37 -5.52 -5.37 1.66
C CYS A 37 -4.26 -4.59 1.30
N ARG A 38 -3.37 -4.36 2.28
CA ARG A 38 -2.11 -3.65 2.05
C ARG A 38 -1.27 -4.30 0.95
N ASN A 39 -1.24 -5.63 0.92
CA ASN A 39 -0.50 -6.36 -0.13
C ASN A 39 -1.11 -6.16 -1.52
N CYS A 40 -2.42 -6.03 -1.61
CA CYS A 40 -3.09 -5.73 -2.88
C CYS A 40 -2.69 -4.34 -3.39
N LEU A 41 -2.67 -3.35 -2.49
CA LEU A 41 -2.20 -2.01 -2.85
C LEU A 41 -0.75 -2.03 -3.34
N ALA A 42 0.11 -2.82 -2.69
CA ALA A 42 1.50 -2.97 -3.11
C ALA A 42 1.61 -3.58 -4.50
N LYS A 43 0.80 -4.58 -4.80
CA LYS A 43 0.75 -5.19 -6.14
C LYS A 43 0.30 -4.20 -7.20
N TRP A 44 -0.75 -3.43 -6.91
CA TRP A 44 -1.24 -2.40 -7.83
C TRP A 44 -0.18 -1.32 -8.06
N TYR A 45 0.51 -0.92 -7.01
CA TYR A 45 1.61 0.04 -7.12
C TYR A 45 2.73 -0.50 -8.01
N MET A 46 3.12 -1.74 -7.80
CA MET A 46 4.16 -2.41 -8.60
C MET A 46 3.75 -2.48 -10.08
N GLU A 47 2.51 -2.86 -10.37
CA GLU A 47 1.98 -2.94 -11.73
C GLU A 47 1.99 -1.57 -12.40
N ALA A 48 1.54 -0.54 -11.69
CA ALA A 48 1.53 0.83 -12.20
C ALA A 48 2.95 1.33 -12.48
N SER A 49 3.90 1.03 -11.58
CA SER A 49 5.30 1.39 -11.76
C SER A 49 5.87 0.79 -13.04
N ALA A 50 5.61 -0.49 -13.29
CA ALA A 50 6.04 -1.16 -14.51
C ALA A 50 5.41 -0.51 -15.75
N GLY A 51 4.13 -0.17 -15.68
CA GLY A 51 3.41 0.48 -16.78
C GLY A 51 3.95 1.87 -17.13
N HIS A 52 4.58 2.54 -16.17
CA HIS A 52 5.19 3.86 -16.37
C HIS A 52 6.70 3.79 -16.63
N GLY A 53 7.24 2.60 -16.90
CA GLY A 53 8.64 2.42 -17.23
C GLY A 53 9.60 2.48 -16.05
N SER A 54 9.11 2.35 -14.83
CA SER A 54 9.91 2.37 -13.61
C SER A 54 9.62 1.14 -12.74
N PRO A 55 9.89 -0.07 -13.26
CA PRO A 55 9.55 -1.29 -12.51
C PRO A 55 10.32 -1.36 -11.19
N ILE A 56 9.64 -1.86 -10.17
CA ILE A 56 10.23 -2.08 -8.84
C ILE A 56 9.87 -3.49 -8.38
N GLU A 57 10.64 -3.99 -7.41
CA GLU A 57 10.37 -5.29 -6.80
C GLU A 57 9.16 -5.19 -5.85
N TYR A 58 8.50 -6.32 -5.64
CA TYR A 58 7.33 -6.39 -4.75
C TYR A 58 7.67 -5.91 -3.34
N GLU A 59 8.83 -6.28 -2.81
CA GLU A 59 9.23 -5.86 -1.47
C GLU A 59 9.41 -4.34 -1.37
N ASP A 60 9.90 -3.69 -2.43
CA ASP A 60 10.02 -2.23 -2.47
C ASP A 60 8.63 -1.59 -2.49
N ALA A 61 7.70 -2.14 -3.26
CA ALA A 61 6.31 -1.67 -3.28
C ALA A 61 5.65 -1.84 -1.91
N ARG A 62 5.91 -2.96 -1.21
CA ARG A 62 5.41 -3.18 0.14
C ARG A 62 5.93 -2.12 1.10
N GLN A 63 7.20 -1.73 1.00
CA GLN A 63 7.74 -0.68 1.87
C GLN A 63 7.06 0.67 1.65
N VAL A 64 6.67 1.00 0.41
CA VAL A 64 5.91 2.22 0.13
C VAL A 64 4.57 2.20 0.88
N ILE A 65 3.89 1.06 0.86
CA ILE A 65 2.56 0.94 1.46
C ILE A 65 2.63 0.81 2.99
N TYR A 66 3.54 -0.01 3.50
CA TYR A 66 3.65 -0.28 4.94
C TYR A 66 4.43 0.78 5.71
N GLY A 67 5.32 1.52 5.04
CA GLY A 67 6.24 2.43 5.70
C GLY A 67 7.38 1.74 6.42
N MET A 68 7.53 0.43 6.23
CA MET A 68 8.58 -0.41 6.79
C MET A 68 8.60 -1.71 5.98
N THR A 69 9.58 -2.59 6.24
CA THR A 69 9.59 -3.89 5.58
C THR A 69 8.38 -4.71 6.01
N TYR A 70 7.89 -5.56 5.12
CA TYR A 70 6.76 -6.44 5.45
C TYR A 70 7.11 -7.36 6.62
N ASN A 71 8.33 -7.88 6.67
CA ASN A 71 8.76 -8.75 7.76
C ASN A 71 8.68 -8.04 9.12
N ASP A 72 9.10 -6.79 9.19
CA ASP A 72 9.02 -6.00 10.42
C ASP A 72 7.56 -5.74 10.81
N TRP A 73 6.73 -5.37 9.84
CA TRP A 73 5.32 -5.14 10.10
C TRP A 73 4.63 -6.41 10.61
N LYS A 74 4.93 -7.54 9.96
CA LYS A 74 4.39 -8.84 10.33
C LYS A 74 4.74 -9.21 11.77
N LYS A 75 5.99 -9.01 12.16
CA LYS A 75 6.46 -9.29 13.52
C LYS A 75 5.79 -8.40 14.56
N LYS A 76 5.60 -7.12 14.24
CA LYS A 76 5.07 -6.14 15.18
C LYS A 76 3.55 -6.17 15.30
N TYR A 77 2.84 -6.36 14.19
CA TYR A 77 1.40 -6.07 14.13
C TYR A 77 0.52 -7.22 13.69
N GLN A 78 1.04 -8.17 12.94
CA GLN A 78 0.21 -9.28 12.47
C GLN A 78 -0.14 -10.22 13.62
N LYS A 79 -1.42 -10.45 13.80
CA LYS A 79 -1.96 -11.35 14.83
C LYS A 79 -2.18 -12.75 14.30
#